data_fa2df4725be9cac63bf36bd807515694
#
_entry.id   fa2df4725be9cac63bf36bd807515694
#
_cell.length_a   1.000
_cell.length_b   1.000
_cell.length_c   1.000
_cell.angle_alpha   90.00
_cell.angle_beta   90.00
_cell.angle_gamma   90.00
#
_symmetry.space_group_name_H-M   'P 1'
#
loop_
_entity.id
_entity.type
_entity.pdbx_description
1 polymer ?
#
loop_
_entity_poly.entity_id
_entity_poly.type
_entity_poly.pdbx_seq_one_letter_code
_entity_poly.pdbx_strand_id
1 'polypeptide(L)'
;MSKKVSDILPKTEILAQLAEEASELAQAALKLRRALDGTNPTPKSVAECEANLMEEFADISNVVTALCDAWFGDSLDSECEFWDAELEIEDAKYKRWLSRLEAKENKNG
;
A
#
# COMPACT_ATOMS: atom_id res chain seq x y z
N MET A 1 21.21 12.25 17.22
CA MET A 1 19.94 11.97 16.51
C MET A 1 20.18 10.95 15.42
N SER A 2 19.24 10.04 15.27
CA SER A 2 19.32 9.02 14.23
C SER A 2 19.09 9.64 12.85
N LYS A 3 19.81 9.15 11.86
CA LYS A 3 19.57 9.53 10.47
C LYS A 3 18.26 8.93 9.99
N LYS A 4 17.57 9.68 9.14
CA LYS A 4 16.38 9.22 8.43
C LYS A 4 16.76 8.93 6.97
N VAL A 5 15.98 8.12 6.30
CA VAL A 5 16.19 7.85 4.87
C VAL A 5 16.16 9.17 4.08
N SER A 6 15.26 10.08 4.45
CA SER A 6 15.13 11.39 3.80
C SER A 6 16.36 12.29 3.98
N ASP A 7 17.24 11.99 4.93
CA ASP A 7 18.51 12.70 5.09
C ASP A 7 19.54 12.28 4.03
N ILE A 8 19.32 11.11 3.43
CA ILE A 8 20.27 10.50 2.48
C ILE A 8 19.72 10.52 1.07
N LEU A 9 18.45 10.14 0.89
CA LEU A 9 17.82 10.05 -0.42
C LEU A 9 16.95 11.27 -0.71
N PRO A 10 17.05 11.87 -1.89
CA PRO A 10 16.14 12.94 -2.28
C PRO A 10 14.73 12.40 -2.49
N LYS A 11 13.73 13.27 -2.40
CA LYS A 11 12.31 12.91 -2.57
C LYS A 11 12.05 12.15 -3.88
N THR A 12 12.72 12.55 -4.95
CA THR A 12 12.56 11.88 -6.26
C THR A 12 12.96 10.41 -6.21
N GLU A 13 14.00 10.07 -5.48
CA GLU A 13 14.44 8.68 -5.31
C GLU A 13 13.50 7.90 -4.39
N ILE A 14 12.97 8.55 -3.37
CA ILE A 14 11.97 7.93 -2.49
C ILE A 14 10.69 7.61 -3.28
N LEU A 15 10.27 8.51 -4.17
CA LEU A 15 9.12 8.27 -5.04
C LEU A 15 9.35 7.10 -6.00
N ALA A 16 10.56 7.00 -6.56
CA ALA A 16 10.94 5.86 -7.39
C ALA A 16 10.90 4.56 -6.60
N GLN A 17 11.35 4.58 -5.36
CA GLN A 17 11.31 3.44 -4.46
C GLN A 17 9.85 3.04 -4.14
N LEU A 18 8.97 4.03 -3.96
CA LEU A 18 7.56 3.75 -3.74
C LEU A 18 6.95 2.99 -4.93
N ALA A 19 7.26 3.41 -6.14
CA ALA A 19 6.77 2.74 -7.35
C ALA A 19 7.27 1.30 -7.44
N GLU A 20 8.54 1.07 -7.11
CA GLU A 20 9.13 -0.27 -7.11
C GLU A 20 8.46 -1.18 -6.08
N GLU A 21 8.30 -0.70 -4.84
CA GLU A 21 7.67 -1.50 -3.78
C GLU A 21 6.19 -1.75 -4.06
N ALA A 22 5.49 -0.80 -4.68
CA ALA A 22 4.10 -0.99 -5.09
C ALA A 22 3.98 -2.10 -6.14
N SER A 23 4.94 -2.19 -7.06
CA SER A 23 5.00 -3.26 -8.06
C SER A 23 5.21 -4.62 -7.40
N GLU A 24 6.11 -4.71 -6.43
CA GLU A 24 6.38 -5.94 -5.69
C GLU A 24 5.20 -6.37 -4.86
N LEU A 25 4.49 -5.40 -4.25
CA LEU A 25 3.26 -5.67 -3.51
C LEU A 25 2.20 -6.28 -4.44
N ALA A 26 2.03 -5.72 -5.63
CA ALA A 26 1.09 -6.23 -6.62
C ALA A 26 1.40 -7.69 -6.99
N GLN A 27 2.67 -8.01 -7.20
CA GLN A 27 3.11 -9.38 -7.51
C GLN A 27 2.81 -10.33 -6.35
N ALA A 28 3.11 -9.91 -5.12
CA ALA A 28 2.86 -10.72 -3.93
C ALA A 28 1.37 -11.01 -3.75
N ALA A 29 0.52 -10.00 -3.98
CA ALA A 29 -0.93 -10.14 -3.90
C ALA A 29 -1.46 -11.16 -4.92
N LEU A 30 -0.98 -11.09 -6.17
CA LEU A 30 -1.39 -12.02 -7.22
C LEU A 30 -0.90 -13.44 -6.97
N LYS A 31 0.29 -13.61 -6.39
CA LYS A 31 0.79 -14.93 -6.02
C LYS A 31 -0.07 -15.57 -4.93
N LEU A 32 -0.45 -14.79 -3.93
CA LEU A 32 -1.34 -15.29 -2.88
C LEU A 32 -2.70 -15.67 -3.45
N ARG A 33 -3.24 -14.84 -4.33
CA ARG A 33 -4.51 -15.13 -5.01
C ARG A 33 -4.45 -16.49 -5.73
N ARG A 34 -3.39 -16.74 -6.50
CA ARG A 34 -3.23 -18.01 -7.20
C ARG A 34 -3.08 -19.19 -6.25
N ALA A 35 -2.38 -19.00 -5.15
CA ALA A 35 -2.23 -20.04 -4.13
C ALA A 35 -3.59 -20.40 -3.49
N LEU A 36 -4.44 -19.39 -3.29
CA LEU A 36 -5.75 -19.57 -2.67
C LEU A 36 -6.78 -20.20 -3.62
N ASP A 37 -6.82 -19.75 -4.87
CA ASP A 37 -7.86 -20.22 -5.82
C ASP A 37 -7.40 -21.38 -6.70
N GLY A 38 -6.14 -21.77 -6.63
CA GLY A 38 -5.61 -22.90 -7.38
C GLY A 38 -5.39 -22.63 -8.87
N THR A 39 -5.69 -21.42 -9.33
CA THR A 39 -5.45 -21.07 -10.74
C THR A 39 -3.98 -20.75 -10.94
N ASN A 40 -3.35 -21.39 -11.93
CA ASN A 40 -1.93 -21.22 -12.20
C ASN A 40 -1.09 -21.46 -10.93
N PRO A 41 -1.03 -22.71 -10.43
CA PRO A 41 -0.39 -23.03 -9.14
C PRO A 41 1.05 -22.54 -9.04
N THR A 42 1.39 -22.00 -7.86
CA THR A 42 2.74 -21.62 -7.50
C THR A 42 3.36 -22.71 -6.63
N PRO A 43 4.69 -22.93 -6.66
CA PRO A 43 5.33 -23.89 -5.79
C PRO A 43 5.31 -23.53 -4.31
N LYS A 44 4.95 -22.28 -3.98
CA LYS A 44 4.89 -21.81 -2.60
C LYS A 44 3.52 -22.09 -1.98
N SER A 45 3.53 -22.39 -0.69
CA SER A 45 2.29 -22.60 0.07
C SER A 45 1.56 -21.26 0.29
N VAL A 46 0.28 -21.36 0.68
CA VAL A 46 -0.51 -20.19 1.08
C VAL A 46 0.18 -19.43 2.21
N ALA A 47 0.67 -20.14 3.23
CA ALA A 47 1.36 -19.52 4.37
C ALA A 47 2.61 -18.76 3.96
N GLU A 48 3.39 -19.31 3.03
CA GLU A 48 4.58 -18.62 2.50
C GLU A 48 4.20 -17.37 1.70
N CYS A 49 3.13 -17.44 0.92
CA CYS A 49 2.64 -16.29 0.15
C CYS A 49 2.07 -15.20 1.07
N GLU A 50 1.39 -15.58 2.15
CA GLU A 50 0.90 -14.64 3.16
C GLU A 50 2.07 -13.92 3.85
N ALA A 51 3.12 -14.67 4.22
CA ALA A 51 4.30 -14.10 4.85
C ALA A 51 5.01 -13.11 3.89
N ASN A 52 5.09 -13.47 2.61
CA ASN A 52 5.68 -12.60 1.58
C ASN A 52 4.87 -11.31 1.42
N LEU A 53 3.54 -11.41 1.41
CA LEU A 53 2.67 -10.22 1.32
C LEU A 53 2.89 -9.29 2.52
N MET A 54 3.03 -9.86 3.72
CA MET A 54 3.31 -9.09 4.94
C MET A 54 4.63 -8.31 4.83
N GLU A 55 5.67 -8.95 4.29
CA GLU A 55 6.96 -8.30 4.08
C GLU A 55 6.84 -7.12 3.11
N GLU A 56 6.05 -7.29 2.05
CA GLU A 56 5.83 -6.21 1.07
C GLU A 56 5.03 -5.05 1.68
N PHE A 57 4.07 -5.32 2.56
CA PHE A 57 3.39 -4.28 3.32
C PHE A 57 4.37 -3.50 4.19
N ALA A 58 5.30 -4.19 4.84
CA ALA A 58 6.31 -3.55 5.67
C ALA A 58 7.20 -2.63 4.84
N ASP A 59 7.62 -3.08 3.66
CA ASP A 59 8.44 -2.29 2.76
C ASP A 59 7.71 -1.02 2.31
N ILE A 60 6.44 -1.14 1.94
CA ILE A 60 5.59 0.01 1.57
C ILE A 60 5.46 0.99 2.74
N SER A 61 5.22 0.49 3.95
CA SER A 61 5.10 1.33 5.14
C SER A 61 6.37 2.14 5.39
N ASN A 62 7.53 1.51 5.23
CA ASN A 62 8.81 2.18 5.39
C ASN A 62 9.02 3.30 4.36
N VAL A 63 8.65 3.03 3.11
CA VAL A 63 8.77 4.04 2.04
C VAL A 63 7.81 5.20 2.27
N VAL A 64 6.58 4.91 2.71
CA VAL A 64 5.59 5.96 3.03
C VAL A 64 6.12 6.84 4.15
N THR A 65 6.71 6.24 5.19
CA THR A 65 7.32 7.00 6.29
C THR A 65 8.44 7.91 5.78
N ALA A 66 9.33 7.37 4.94
CA ALA A 66 10.42 8.13 4.36
C ALA A 66 9.91 9.31 3.49
N LEU A 67 8.84 9.05 2.74
CA LEU A 67 8.23 10.09 1.90
C LEU A 67 7.60 11.20 2.75
N CYS A 68 6.92 10.85 3.84
CA CYS A 68 6.35 11.81 4.77
C CYS A 68 7.46 12.67 5.41
N ASP A 69 8.56 12.05 5.82
CA ASP A 69 9.71 12.77 6.37
C ASP A 69 10.27 13.77 5.36
N ALA A 70 10.39 13.37 4.09
CA ALA A 70 10.89 14.22 3.03
C ALA A 70 9.92 15.35 2.67
N TRP A 71 8.63 15.07 2.76
CA TRP A 71 7.57 16.00 2.33
C TRP A 71 7.25 17.04 3.41
N PHE A 72 7.12 16.61 4.65
CA PHE A 72 6.67 17.47 5.74
C PHE A 72 7.80 17.90 6.69
N GLY A 73 8.93 17.22 6.67
CA GLY A 73 10.04 17.49 7.58
C GLY A 73 9.55 17.37 9.03
N ASP A 74 9.76 18.42 9.80
CA ASP A 74 9.36 18.47 11.22
C ASP A 74 7.97 19.10 11.41
N SER A 75 7.25 19.40 10.32
CA SER A 75 5.93 20.02 10.42
C SER A 75 4.85 18.97 10.69
N LEU A 76 4.64 18.65 11.94
CA LEU A 76 3.61 17.71 12.38
C LEU A 76 2.21 18.18 11.97
N ASP A 77 1.95 19.48 12.05
CA ASP A 77 0.64 20.04 11.68
C ASP A 77 0.32 19.80 10.20
N SER A 78 1.29 20.03 9.32
CA SER A 78 1.11 19.81 7.88
C SER A 78 0.87 18.33 7.57
N GLU A 79 1.60 17.46 8.24
CA GLU A 79 1.43 16.01 8.08
C GLU A 79 0.05 15.57 8.56
N CYS A 80 -0.41 16.06 9.71
CA CYS A 80 -1.74 15.74 10.22
C CYS A 80 -2.84 16.22 9.28
N GLU A 81 -2.72 17.42 8.73
CA GLU A 81 -3.67 17.96 7.75
C GLU A 81 -3.75 17.09 6.50
N PHE A 82 -2.58 16.64 6.02
CA PHE A 82 -2.51 15.75 4.86
C PHE A 82 -3.25 14.43 5.12
N TRP A 83 -2.97 13.79 6.27
CA TRP A 83 -3.58 12.50 6.58
C TRP A 83 -5.08 12.62 6.89
N ASP A 84 -5.52 13.73 7.48
CA ASP A 84 -6.94 13.99 7.70
C ASP A 84 -7.68 14.11 6.36
N ALA A 85 -7.11 14.83 5.41
CA ALA A 85 -7.67 14.96 4.07
C ALA A 85 -7.68 13.61 3.34
N GLU A 86 -6.61 12.83 3.49
CA GLU A 86 -6.51 11.50 2.88
C GLU A 86 -7.59 10.57 3.42
N LEU A 87 -7.85 10.59 4.73
CA LEU A 87 -8.88 9.76 5.35
C LEU A 87 -10.28 10.08 4.81
N GLU A 88 -10.57 11.35 4.56
CA GLU A 88 -11.85 11.76 3.97
C GLU A 88 -11.99 11.20 2.55
N ILE A 89 -10.93 11.26 1.75
CA ILE A 89 -10.92 10.71 0.39
C ILE A 89 -11.10 9.19 0.44
N GLU A 90 -10.37 8.54 1.32
CA GLU A 90 -10.40 7.10 1.51
C GLU A 90 -11.82 6.62 1.87
N ASP A 91 -12.46 7.29 2.83
CA ASP A 91 -13.82 6.97 3.26
C ASP A 91 -14.84 7.12 2.12
N ALA A 92 -14.76 8.22 1.38
CA ALA A 92 -15.66 8.47 0.25
C ALA A 92 -15.48 7.42 -0.86
N LYS A 93 -14.24 7.05 -1.14
CA LYS A 93 -13.93 6.03 -2.17
C LYS A 93 -14.41 4.65 -1.75
N TYR A 94 -14.22 4.30 -0.50
CA TYR A 94 -14.68 3.01 0.03
C TYR A 94 -16.20 2.89 -0.08
N LYS A 95 -16.92 3.92 0.31
CA LYS A 95 -18.38 3.95 0.23
C LYS A 95 -18.87 3.82 -1.21
N ARG A 96 -18.20 4.48 -2.17
CA ARG A 96 -18.54 4.33 -3.59
C ARG A 96 -18.28 2.91 -4.09
N TRP A 97 -17.17 2.33 -3.70
CA TRP A 97 -16.81 0.98 -4.08
C TRP A 97 -17.87 0.00 -3.57
N LEU A 98 -18.19 0.08 -2.28
CA LEU A 98 -19.22 -0.77 -1.66
C LEU A 98 -20.56 -0.60 -2.37
N SER A 99 -20.96 0.63 -2.65
CA SER A 99 -22.21 0.93 -3.35
C SER A 99 -22.27 0.29 -4.74
N ARG A 100 -21.14 0.31 -5.47
CA ARG A 100 -21.06 -0.35 -6.79
C ARG A 100 -21.18 -1.87 -6.68
N LEU A 101 -20.57 -2.45 -5.66
CA LEU A 101 -20.63 -3.90 -5.44
C LEU A 101 -22.05 -4.33 -5.05
N GLU A 102 -22.73 -3.56 -4.20
CA GLU A 102 -24.11 -3.82 -3.81
C GLU A 102 -25.07 -3.70 -5.01
N ALA A 103 -24.87 -2.68 -5.85
CA ALA A 103 -25.67 -2.49 -7.05
C ALA A 103 -25.50 -3.67 -8.03
N LYS A 104 -24.29 -4.16 -8.18
CA LYS A 104 -23.98 -5.33 -9.04
C LYS A 104 -24.62 -6.60 -8.47
N GLU A 105 -24.53 -6.78 -7.16
CA GLU A 105 -25.13 -7.91 -6.46
C GLU A 105 -26.65 -7.92 -6.63
N ASN A 106 -27.30 -6.77 -6.49
CA ASN A 106 -28.74 -6.63 -6.67
C ASN A 106 -29.20 -6.95 -8.10
N LYS A 107 -28.36 -6.63 -9.10
CA LYS A 107 -28.67 -6.97 -10.50
C LYS A 107 -28.59 -8.46 -10.76
N ASN A 108 -27.73 -9.16 -10.06
CA ASN A 108 -27.50 -10.59 -10.25
C ASN A 108 -28.36 -11.46 -9.33
N GLY A 109 -28.96 -10.85 -8.38
CA GLY A 109 -29.87 -11.50 -7.42
C GLY A 109 -31.30 -11.19 -7.73
#